data_51559f283cfed8675fe326b6a31c7ac2
#
_entry.id   51559f283cfed8675fe326b6a31c7ac2
#
_cell.length_a   1.000
_cell.length_b   1.000
_cell.length_c   1.000
_cell.angle_alpha   90.00
_cell.angle_beta   90.00
_cell.angle_gamma   90.00
#
_symmetry.space_group_name_H-M   'P 1'
#
loop_
_entity.id
_entity.type
_entity.pdbx_description
1 polymer ?
#
loop_
_entity_poly.entity_id
_entity_poly.type
_entity_poly.pdbx_seq_one_letter_code
_entity_poly.pdbx_strand_id
1 'polypeptide(L)'
;MFTYVFKYQALRNLQKLPREIQKRIIKKLDFFVESGEPLSFAENLVNFEIGQYRFRIGDYRVIFDLDDERLVILTLGHRKNIYK
;
A
#
# COMPACT_ATOMS: atom_id res chain seq x y z
N MET A 1 1.04 -10.56 -14.77
CA MET A 1 0.74 -10.87 -13.35
C MET A 1 1.24 -9.74 -12.48
N PHE A 2 0.39 -9.26 -11.59
CA PHE A 2 0.76 -8.16 -10.68
C PHE A 2 1.60 -8.67 -9.52
N THR A 3 2.56 -7.85 -9.12
CA THR A 3 3.40 -8.08 -7.95
C THR A 3 3.51 -6.78 -7.17
N TYR A 4 4.13 -6.82 -6.00
CA TYR A 4 4.40 -5.60 -5.25
C TYR A 4 5.79 -5.66 -4.62
N VAL A 5 6.38 -4.49 -4.43
CA VAL A 5 7.66 -4.33 -3.73
C VAL A 5 7.53 -3.14 -2.79
N PHE A 6 8.30 -3.16 -1.72
CA PHE A 6 8.33 -2.05 -0.76
C PHE A 6 9.56 -1.19 -0.99
N LYS A 7 9.35 0.13 -1.07
CA LYS A 7 10.45 1.06 -0.92
C LYS A 7 10.94 0.97 0.53
N TYR A 8 12.17 1.37 0.76
CA TYR A 8 12.79 1.31 2.07
C TYR A 8 11.92 1.94 3.16
N GLN A 9 11.41 3.13 2.89
CA GLN A 9 10.56 3.84 3.86
C GLN A 9 9.30 3.04 4.20
N ALA A 10 8.66 2.45 3.20
CA ALA A 10 7.45 1.65 3.41
C ALA A 10 7.76 0.41 4.24
N LEU A 11 8.87 -0.25 3.97
CA LEU A 11 9.28 -1.42 4.74
C LEU A 11 9.51 -1.04 6.21
N ARG A 12 10.18 0.10 6.45
CA ARG A 12 10.40 0.61 7.80
C ARG A 12 9.06 0.92 8.49
N ASN A 13 8.13 1.54 7.77
CA ASN A 13 6.79 1.81 8.30
C ASN A 13 6.10 0.53 8.73
N LEU A 14 6.14 -0.49 7.86
CA LEU A 14 5.51 -1.77 8.14
C LEU A 14 6.10 -2.43 9.38
N GLN A 15 7.43 -2.44 9.48
CA GLN A 15 8.14 -3.08 10.59
C GLN A 15 7.81 -2.46 11.95
N LYS A 16 7.40 -1.20 11.97
CA LYS A 16 7.04 -0.50 13.21
C LYS A 16 5.63 -0.79 13.69
N LEU A 17 4.81 -1.42 12.86
CA LEU A 17 3.43 -1.72 13.22
C LEU A 17 3.35 -3.00 14.04
N PRO A 18 2.28 -3.16 14.85
CA PRO A 18 2.05 -4.42 15.54
C PRO A 18 2.01 -5.58 14.56
N ARG A 19 2.49 -6.75 14.99
CA ARG A 19 2.60 -7.90 14.12
C ARG A 19 1.26 -8.29 13.48
N GLU A 20 0.16 -8.21 14.23
CA GLU A 20 -1.16 -8.52 13.71
C GLU A 20 -1.56 -7.61 12.55
N ILE A 21 -1.17 -6.34 12.64
CA ILE A 21 -1.45 -5.37 11.59
C ILE A 21 -0.57 -5.65 10.37
N GLN A 22 0.70 -5.97 10.59
CA GLN A 22 1.59 -6.35 9.49
C GLN A 22 1.01 -7.51 8.69
N LYS A 23 0.54 -8.55 9.39
CA LYS A 23 -0.04 -9.73 8.75
C LYS A 23 -1.29 -9.37 7.94
N ARG A 24 -2.12 -8.49 8.49
CA ARG A 24 -3.35 -8.05 7.80
C ARG A 24 -3.01 -7.32 6.51
N ILE A 25 -2.04 -6.42 6.56
CA ILE A 25 -1.63 -5.64 5.40
C ILE A 25 -1.06 -6.55 4.30
N ILE A 26 -0.17 -7.45 4.67
CA ILE A 26 0.44 -8.38 3.71
C ILE A 26 -0.64 -9.27 3.08
N LYS A 27 -1.54 -9.79 3.89
CA LYS A 27 -2.61 -10.65 3.40
C LYS A 27 -3.50 -9.92 2.39
N LYS A 28 -3.81 -8.65 2.66
CA LYS A 28 -4.62 -7.85 1.74
C LYS A 28 -3.87 -7.52 0.46
N LEU A 29 -2.58 -7.19 0.56
CA LEU A 29 -1.78 -6.91 -0.63
C LEU A 29 -1.70 -8.15 -1.52
N ASP A 30 -1.51 -9.32 -0.93
CA ASP A 30 -1.49 -10.57 -1.69
C ASP A 30 -2.83 -10.79 -2.39
N PHE A 31 -3.93 -10.55 -1.69
CA PHE A 31 -5.27 -10.68 -2.27
C PHE A 31 -5.45 -9.73 -3.46
N PHE A 32 -5.03 -8.48 -3.31
CA PHE A 32 -5.21 -7.49 -4.37
C PHE A 32 -4.44 -7.86 -5.63
N VAL A 33 -3.17 -8.28 -5.50
CA VAL A 33 -2.37 -8.63 -6.68
C VAL A 33 -2.84 -9.96 -7.30
N GLU A 34 -3.28 -10.91 -6.48
CA GLU A 34 -3.77 -12.20 -6.97
C GLU A 34 -5.09 -12.08 -7.70
N SER A 35 -5.87 -11.04 -7.42
CA SER A 35 -7.14 -10.79 -8.12
C SER A 35 -6.94 -10.49 -9.61
N GLY A 36 -5.74 -10.04 -9.98
CA GLY A 36 -5.47 -9.61 -11.34
C GLY A 36 -5.94 -8.20 -11.64
N GLU A 37 -6.62 -7.55 -10.70
CA GLU A 37 -7.15 -6.20 -10.88
C GLU A 37 -6.95 -5.36 -9.61
N PRO A 38 -5.68 -5.18 -9.18
CA PRO A 38 -5.43 -4.48 -7.91
C PRO A 38 -5.96 -3.05 -7.89
N LEU A 39 -6.00 -2.37 -9.03
CA LEU A 39 -6.48 -0.98 -9.07
C LEU A 39 -7.98 -0.87 -8.80
N SER A 40 -8.74 -1.97 -8.96
CA SER A 40 -10.17 -1.95 -8.64
C SER A 40 -10.42 -1.77 -7.13
N PHE A 41 -9.41 -2.04 -6.30
CA PHE A 41 -9.48 -1.86 -4.85
C PHE A 41 -8.82 -0.57 -4.38
N ALA A 42 -8.25 0.21 -5.31
CA ALA A 42 -7.46 1.40 -4.98
C ALA A 42 -8.23 2.67 -5.29
N GLU A 43 -7.83 3.74 -4.63
CA GLU A 43 -8.33 5.08 -4.89
C GLU A 43 -7.21 5.87 -5.58
N ASN A 44 -7.56 6.69 -6.57
CA ASN A 44 -6.61 7.61 -7.19
C ASN A 44 -6.32 8.74 -6.23
N LEU A 45 -5.06 9.12 -6.10
CA LEU A 45 -4.69 10.27 -5.29
C LEU A 45 -4.60 11.51 -6.19
N VAL A 46 -5.12 12.62 -5.68
CA VAL A 46 -5.08 13.89 -6.40
C VAL A 46 -3.68 14.49 -6.36
N ASN A 47 -2.97 14.30 -5.25
CA ASN A 47 -1.64 14.85 -5.05
C ASN A 47 -0.57 13.82 -5.42
N PHE A 48 0.00 13.98 -6.62
CA PHE A 48 1.01 13.07 -7.15
C PHE A 48 2.33 13.09 -6.36
N GLU A 49 2.56 14.11 -5.54
CA GLU A 49 3.77 14.16 -4.72
C GLU A 49 3.80 13.05 -3.68
N ILE A 50 2.63 12.59 -3.26
CA ILE A 50 2.53 11.51 -2.27
C ILE A 50 2.63 10.14 -2.96
N GLY A 51 2.01 10.00 -4.11
CA GLY A 51 1.95 8.77 -4.88
C GLY A 51 0.72 8.79 -5.78
N GLN A 52 0.58 7.76 -6.61
CA GLN A 52 -0.52 7.68 -7.58
C GLN A 52 -1.79 7.11 -6.99
N TYR A 53 -1.66 6.12 -6.12
CA TYR A 53 -2.79 5.33 -5.64
C TYR A 53 -2.71 5.04 -4.16
N ARG A 54 -3.86 4.70 -3.59
CA ARG A 54 -3.96 4.36 -2.17
C ARG A 54 -4.87 3.16 -1.98
N PHE A 55 -4.43 2.19 -1.18
CA PHE A 55 -5.33 1.17 -0.63
C PHE A 55 -5.78 1.56 0.76
N ARG A 56 -7.02 1.26 1.07
CA ARG A 56 -7.57 1.40 2.42
C ARG A 56 -7.70 0.01 3.02
N ILE A 57 -6.93 -0.26 4.08
CA ILE A 57 -6.95 -1.55 4.77
C ILE A 57 -7.29 -1.26 6.23
N GLY A 58 -8.59 -1.32 6.55
CA GLY A 58 -9.05 -0.90 7.87
C GLY A 58 -8.70 0.56 8.13
N ASP A 59 -8.03 0.82 9.24
CA ASP A 59 -7.59 2.17 9.60
C ASP A 59 -6.22 2.53 9.01
N TYR A 60 -5.69 1.65 8.17
CA TYR A 60 -4.37 1.84 7.59
C TYR A 60 -4.47 2.22 6.12
N ARG A 61 -3.49 2.97 5.65
CA ARG A 61 -3.42 3.41 4.26
C ARG A 61 -2.10 2.97 3.68
N VAL A 62 -2.12 2.48 2.46
CA VAL A 62 -0.92 2.04 1.74
C VAL A 62 -0.87 2.84 0.46
N ILE A 63 0.18 3.64 0.30
CA ILE A 63 0.34 4.52 -0.85
C ILE A 63 1.35 3.90 -1.80
N PHE A 64 1.00 3.81 -3.07
CA PHE A 64 1.85 3.16 -4.05
C PHE A 64 1.76 3.83 -5.42
N ASP A 65 2.81 3.58 -6.22
CA ASP A 65 2.83 3.90 -7.63
C ASP A 65 2.74 2.58 -8.41
N LEU A 66 2.22 2.65 -9.62
CA LEU A 66 2.17 1.51 -10.50
C LEU A 66 3.27 1.65 -11.56
N ASP A 67 4.14 0.66 -11.63
CA ASP A 67 5.20 0.57 -12.62
C ASP A 67 4.98 -0.72 -13.39
N ASP A 68 4.34 -0.61 -14.56
CA ASP A 68 3.90 -1.74 -15.35
C ASP A 68 2.96 -2.60 -14.50
N GLU A 69 3.28 -3.86 -14.22
CA GLU A 69 2.47 -4.72 -13.37
C GLU A 69 3.00 -4.82 -11.95
N ARG A 70 3.86 -3.91 -11.55
CA ARG A 70 4.46 -3.90 -10.22
C ARG A 70 3.96 -2.71 -9.42
N LEU A 71 3.38 -3.00 -8.26
CA LEU A 71 2.98 -1.98 -7.30
C LEU A 71 4.21 -1.63 -6.46
N VAL A 72 4.64 -0.38 -6.54
CA VAL A 72 5.79 0.10 -5.76
C VAL A 72 5.23 0.81 -4.53
N ILE A 73 5.31 0.14 -3.39
CA ILE A 73 4.76 0.67 -2.13
C ILE A 73 5.71 1.74 -1.60
N LEU A 74 5.22 2.98 -1.54
CA LEU A 74 6.02 4.14 -1.17
C LEU A 74 6.04 4.38 0.33
N THR A 75 4.87 4.29 0.95
CA THR A 75 4.72 4.52 2.39
C THR A 75 3.42 3.88 2.84
N LEU A 76 3.30 3.65 4.13
CA LEU A 76 2.07 3.14 4.71
C LEU A 76 2.00 3.55 6.19
N GLY A 77 0.80 3.53 6.75
CA GLY A 77 0.62 3.88 8.14
C GLY A 77 -0.84 4.07 8.50
N HIS A 78 -1.06 4.39 9.77
CA HIS A 78 -2.39 4.67 10.28
C HIS A 78 -2.94 5.94 9.60
N ARG A 79 -4.23 5.96 9.29
CA ARG A 79 -4.87 7.08 8.60
C ARG A 79 -4.66 8.42 9.28
N LYS A 80 -4.45 8.43 10.60
CA LYS A 80 -4.23 9.67 11.36
C LYS A 80 -2.84 10.25 11.15
N ASN A 81 -1.89 9.44 10.67
CA ASN A 81 -0.48 9.83 10.61
C ASN A 81 0.09 9.88 9.20
N ILE A 82 -0.56 9.20 8.25
CA ILE A 82 0.03 8.97 6.93
C ILE A 82 0.27 10.26 6.13
N TYR A 83 -0.51 11.28 6.38
CA TYR A 83 -0.42 12.56 5.65
C TYR A 83 0.22 13.69 6.44
N LYS A 84 0.83 13.38 7.56
CA LYS A 84 1.50 14.40 8.37
C LYS A 84 2.92 14.64 7.93
#